data_6005252e898d1e84acf922260fda232a
#
_entry.id   6005252e898d1e84acf922260fda232a
#
_cell.length_a   1.000
_cell.length_b   1.000
_cell.length_c   1.000
_cell.angle_alpha   90.00
_cell.angle_beta   90.00
_cell.angle_gamma   90.00
#
_symmetry.space_group_name_H-M   'P 1'
#
loop_
_entity.id
_entity.type
_entity.pdbx_description
1 polymer ?
#
loop_
_entity_poly.entity_id
_entity_poly.type
_entity_poly.pdbx_seq_one_letter_code
_entity_poly.pdbx_strand_id
1 'polypeptide(L)'
;LSPALGMAVARRGTADVDAALKAAAERADQAASTSLWADGTEVLLPGADGDAWVRGAVVGGASSASGGGVASQQLRVRLEDGGEVVSVAAASVAAANPAELERTEDLASLPHLGGQQLLRTLGLRFRRGAIYTTCGPSLLALNPWRPLPLYGAEQLQRCRDHAAATAATPPAHIFAVAAAALRLVATEGSEQTVVVSGESGAGKTETSRRLLQALAACTAPVETAEGGVGGGGGDGEGGGGDGEGGG
;
A
#
# COMPACT_ATOMS: atom_id res chain seq x y z
N LEU A 1 11.07 17.25 -7.20
CA LEU A 1 9.92 16.67 -7.92
C LEU A 1 9.03 16.00 -6.86
N SER A 2 8.04 16.73 -6.33
CA SER A 2 7.02 16.17 -5.44
C SER A 2 6.31 15.02 -6.15
N PRO A 3 6.26 13.79 -5.58
CA PRO A 3 5.44 12.73 -6.14
C PRO A 3 3.97 13.14 -6.04
N ALA A 4 3.27 13.18 -7.16
CA ALA A 4 1.83 13.37 -7.16
C ALA A 4 1.19 12.23 -6.34
N LEU A 5 0.62 12.56 -5.19
CA LEU A 5 -0.07 11.62 -4.32
C LEU A 5 -1.38 11.22 -4.99
N GLY A 6 -1.37 10.07 -5.67
CA GLY A 6 -2.58 9.47 -6.23
C GLY A 6 -3.23 8.55 -5.21
N MET A 7 -4.48 8.80 -4.87
CA MET A 7 -5.25 7.98 -3.94
C MET A 7 -6.29 7.18 -4.71
N ALA A 8 -6.12 5.86 -4.76
CA ALA A 8 -7.18 4.94 -5.17
C ALA A 8 -7.88 4.45 -3.90
N VAL A 9 -9.16 4.73 -3.78
CA VAL A 9 -9.96 4.36 -2.61
C VAL A 9 -10.98 3.32 -3.03
N ALA A 10 -10.83 2.09 -2.53
CA ALA A 10 -11.91 1.12 -2.53
C ALA A 10 -12.72 1.31 -1.23
N ARG A 11 -14.02 1.63 -1.35
CA ARG A 11 -14.85 2.00 -0.21
C ARG A 11 -15.99 1.03 0.05
N ARG A 12 -16.12 0.66 1.31
CA ARG A 12 -17.42 0.43 1.96
C ARG A 12 -17.75 1.71 2.76
N GLY A 13 -18.82 2.45 2.37
CA GLY A 13 -19.37 3.58 3.15
C GLY A 13 -18.44 4.80 3.32
N THR A 14 -18.82 5.92 2.72
CA THR A 14 -17.99 7.13 2.66
C THR A 14 -17.92 7.94 3.97
N ALA A 15 -18.86 7.79 4.89
CA ALA A 15 -18.98 8.60 6.10
C ALA A 15 -17.96 8.24 7.19
N ASP A 16 -17.59 6.96 7.32
CA ASP A 16 -16.75 6.49 8.43
C ASP A 16 -15.26 6.80 8.27
N VAL A 17 -14.75 6.83 7.03
CA VAL A 17 -13.30 7.04 6.80
C VAL A 17 -12.92 8.51 6.98
N ASP A 18 -13.73 9.43 6.47
CA ASP A 18 -13.49 10.88 6.66
C ASP A 18 -13.61 11.26 8.14
N ALA A 19 -14.56 10.65 8.86
CA ALA A 19 -14.72 10.83 10.30
C ALA A 19 -13.53 10.25 11.08
N ALA A 20 -13.04 9.08 10.71
CA ALA A 20 -11.89 8.44 11.33
C ALA A 20 -10.58 9.20 11.08
N LEU A 21 -10.35 9.67 9.84
CA LEU A 21 -9.19 10.51 9.50
C LEU A 21 -9.25 11.86 10.21
N LYS A 22 -10.42 12.48 10.28
CA LYS A 22 -10.62 13.75 10.98
C LYS A 22 -10.41 13.57 12.49
N ALA A 23 -10.98 12.54 13.10
CA ALA A 23 -10.79 12.24 14.52
C ALA A 23 -9.36 11.84 14.86
N ALA A 24 -8.62 11.22 13.93
CA ALA A 24 -7.20 10.91 14.08
C ALA A 24 -6.35 12.20 14.01
N ALA A 25 -6.66 13.09 13.05
CA ALA A 25 -6.00 14.39 12.92
C ALA A 25 -6.23 15.29 14.14
N GLU A 26 -7.47 15.34 14.67
CA GLU A 26 -7.80 16.10 15.87
C GLU A 26 -7.10 15.56 17.13
N ARG A 27 -6.97 14.23 17.24
CA ARG A 27 -6.20 13.61 18.35
C ARG A 27 -4.71 13.87 18.24
N ALA A 28 -4.16 13.91 17.02
CA ALA A 28 -2.76 14.24 16.78
C ALA A 28 -2.46 15.72 17.16
N ASP A 29 -3.36 16.64 16.83
CA ASP A 29 -3.25 18.06 17.20
C ASP A 29 -3.34 18.27 18.73
N GLN A 30 -4.21 17.53 19.43
CA GLN A 30 -4.32 17.62 20.90
C GLN A 30 -3.10 17.04 21.62
N ALA A 31 -2.48 15.98 21.13
CA ALA A 31 -1.26 15.43 21.70
C ALA A 31 -0.04 16.38 21.51
N ALA A 32 -0.03 17.18 20.45
CA ALA A 32 1.02 18.15 20.19
C ALA A 32 1.02 19.37 21.16
N SER A 33 -0.10 19.61 21.87
CA SER A 33 -0.26 20.83 22.65
C SER A 33 0.28 20.78 24.08
N THR A 34 0.73 19.63 24.61
CA THR A 34 0.95 19.52 26.06
C THR A 34 2.22 18.82 26.52
N SER A 35 3.09 18.31 25.65
CA SER A 35 4.31 17.63 26.10
C SER A 35 5.56 18.42 25.78
N LEU A 36 6.22 18.87 26.82
CA LEU A 36 7.65 19.18 26.80
C LEU A 36 8.36 17.92 26.30
N TRP A 37 9.00 18.02 25.13
CA TRP A 37 9.79 16.95 24.56
C TRP A 37 10.92 16.55 25.51
N ALA A 38 10.82 15.37 26.13
CA ALA A 38 11.85 14.84 27.02
C ALA A 38 13.06 14.34 26.23
N ASP A 39 14.21 14.34 26.88
CA ASP A 39 15.43 13.74 26.31
C ASP A 39 15.18 12.27 25.96
N GLY A 40 15.65 11.85 24.78
CA GLY A 40 15.43 10.52 24.25
C GLY A 40 14.11 10.36 23.48
N THR A 41 13.20 11.36 23.49
CA THR A 41 11.97 11.29 22.69
C THR A 41 12.32 11.29 21.20
N GLU A 42 11.80 10.31 20.47
CA GLU A 42 11.96 10.21 19.04
C GLU A 42 10.98 11.14 18.32
N VAL A 43 11.50 11.94 17.40
CA VAL A 43 10.77 12.97 16.69
C VAL A 43 11.04 12.93 15.19
N LEU A 44 10.10 13.48 14.43
CA LEU A 44 10.26 13.79 13.01
C LEU A 44 10.46 15.30 12.86
N LEU A 45 11.40 15.69 12.04
CA LEU A 45 11.69 17.08 11.69
C LEU A 45 11.81 17.23 10.16
N PRO A 46 11.55 18.43 9.61
CA PRO A 46 11.75 18.67 8.19
C PRO A 46 13.21 18.44 7.80
N GLY A 47 13.44 17.69 6.73
CA GLY A 47 14.76 17.54 6.13
C GLY A 47 15.27 18.85 5.53
N ALA A 48 16.58 18.93 5.28
CA ALA A 48 17.25 20.11 4.74
C ALA A 48 16.65 20.56 3.38
N ASP A 49 16.17 19.62 2.58
CA ASP A 49 15.58 19.87 1.26
C ASP A 49 14.08 20.19 1.32
N GLY A 50 13.48 20.26 2.52
CA GLY A 50 12.06 20.56 2.74
C GLY A 50 11.06 19.47 2.30
N ASP A 51 11.50 18.47 1.57
CA ASP A 51 10.64 17.45 0.93
C ASP A 51 10.55 16.14 1.73
N ALA A 52 11.41 15.93 2.71
CA ALA A 52 11.45 14.68 3.48
C ALA A 52 11.44 14.96 4.98
N TRP A 53 10.70 14.13 5.72
CA TRP A 53 10.74 14.11 7.18
C TRP A 53 11.84 13.17 7.65
N VAL A 54 12.76 13.70 8.47
CA VAL A 54 13.90 12.98 9.01
C VAL A 54 13.63 12.62 10.47
N ARG A 55 14.09 11.43 10.87
CA ARG A 55 13.97 10.97 12.25
C ARG A 55 15.17 11.45 13.08
N GLY A 56 14.92 11.78 14.34
CA GLY A 56 15.94 12.11 15.30
C GLY A 56 15.46 11.89 16.72
N ALA A 57 16.36 11.97 17.67
CA ALA A 57 16.08 11.90 19.10
C ALA A 57 16.42 13.21 19.79
N VAL A 58 15.54 13.69 20.66
CA VAL A 58 15.78 14.87 21.49
C VAL A 58 16.98 14.59 22.42
N VAL A 59 17.99 15.47 22.40
CA VAL A 59 19.21 15.35 23.21
C VAL A 59 19.46 16.54 24.14
N GLY A 60 18.47 17.42 24.28
CA GLY A 60 18.52 18.54 25.19
C GLY A 60 17.16 19.21 25.15
N GLY A 61 16.47 19.20 26.29
CA GLY A 61 15.17 19.83 26.44
C GLY A 61 15.25 21.33 26.24
N ALA A 62 14.11 21.94 25.92
CA ALA A 62 13.96 23.33 25.65
C ALA A 62 14.59 24.20 26.71
N SER A 63 15.64 24.92 26.39
CA SER A 63 16.07 26.08 27.17
C SER A 63 14.97 27.13 27.01
N SER A 64 14.13 27.29 28.03
CA SER A 64 13.20 28.39 28.09
C SER A 64 13.99 29.69 28.26
N ALA A 65 14.19 30.41 27.17
CA ALA A 65 14.45 31.85 27.30
C ALA A 65 13.23 32.42 28.01
N SER A 66 13.45 33.02 29.16
CA SER A 66 12.45 33.56 30.06
C SER A 66 11.39 34.38 29.30
N GLY A 67 10.14 33.91 29.26
CA GLY A 67 8.98 34.68 28.85
C GLY A 67 8.35 34.39 27.51
N GLY A 68 8.82 33.42 26.75
CA GLY A 68 8.24 33.05 25.44
C GLY A 68 7.31 31.85 25.54
N GLY A 69 6.16 31.88 24.86
CA GLY A 69 5.26 30.74 24.72
C GLY A 69 5.95 29.54 24.04
N VAL A 70 5.27 28.38 24.00
CA VAL A 70 5.77 27.09 23.45
C VAL A 70 6.37 27.22 22.04
N ALA A 71 5.88 28.14 21.24
CA ALA A 71 6.39 28.41 19.88
C ALA A 71 7.83 28.93 19.81
N SER A 72 8.39 29.46 20.92
CA SER A 72 9.75 30.02 20.98
C SER A 72 10.78 29.04 21.53
N GLN A 73 10.38 27.82 21.89
CA GLN A 73 11.27 26.83 22.45
C GLN A 73 12.09 26.14 21.34
N GLN A 74 13.42 26.10 21.54
CA GLN A 74 14.34 25.38 20.66
C GLN A 74 14.65 24.02 21.25
N LEU A 75 14.57 22.99 20.43
CA LEU A 75 14.96 21.63 20.77
C LEU A 75 16.30 21.30 20.09
N ARG A 76 17.14 20.60 20.81
CA ARG A 76 18.32 19.98 20.22
C ARG A 76 17.99 18.53 19.88
N VAL A 77 18.09 18.20 18.60
CA VAL A 77 17.71 16.87 18.08
C VAL A 77 18.93 16.26 17.41
N ARG A 78 19.30 15.05 17.81
CA ARG A 78 20.31 14.24 17.12
C ARG A 78 19.65 13.48 16.00
N LEU A 79 20.10 13.71 14.76
CA LEU A 79 19.60 13.02 13.57
C LEU A 79 20.02 11.55 13.59
N GLU A 80 19.12 10.67 13.11
CA GLU A 80 19.40 9.23 12.94
C GLU A 80 20.50 9.03 11.88
N ASP A 81 20.43 9.79 10.79
CA ASP A 81 21.40 9.73 9.69
C ASP A 81 22.63 10.62 10.02
N GLY A 82 23.70 10.00 10.55
CA GLY A 82 24.97 10.69 10.77
C GLY A 82 25.21 11.25 12.16
N GLY A 83 24.25 11.22 13.07
CA GLY A 83 24.42 11.63 14.47
C GLY A 83 24.63 13.13 14.69
N GLU A 84 24.45 13.96 13.66
CA GLU A 84 24.49 15.43 13.76
C GLU A 84 23.43 15.94 14.73
N VAL A 85 23.76 16.95 15.52
CA VAL A 85 22.83 17.60 16.44
C VAL A 85 22.42 18.95 15.86
N VAL A 86 21.13 19.06 15.54
CA VAL A 86 20.52 20.29 14.99
C VAL A 86 19.64 20.97 16.03
N SER A 87 19.52 22.28 15.94
CA SER A 87 18.57 23.06 16.73
C SER A 87 17.35 23.39 15.90
N VAL A 88 16.15 23.00 16.36
CA VAL A 88 14.89 23.19 15.64
C VAL A 88 13.83 23.76 16.58
N ALA A 89 12.87 24.52 16.03
CA ALA A 89 11.75 24.99 16.81
C ALA A 89 10.86 23.82 17.26
N ALA A 90 10.45 23.80 18.52
CA ALA A 90 9.57 22.74 19.05
C ALA A 90 8.27 22.60 18.26
N ALA A 91 7.76 23.71 17.69
CA ALA A 91 6.57 23.71 16.86
C ALA A 91 6.76 23.07 15.47
N SER A 92 8.00 22.87 15.02
CA SER A 92 8.30 22.27 13.72
C SER A 92 8.56 20.76 13.78
N VAL A 93 8.52 20.15 14.96
CA VAL A 93 8.72 18.72 15.13
C VAL A 93 7.40 17.99 15.39
N ALA A 94 7.35 16.72 15.04
CA ALA A 94 6.23 15.84 15.31
C ALA A 94 6.72 14.56 15.98
N ALA A 95 5.86 13.88 16.77
CA ALA A 95 6.21 12.59 17.36
C ALA A 95 6.51 11.56 16.27
N ALA A 96 7.60 10.82 16.42
CA ALA A 96 7.89 9.71 15.51
C ALA A 96 7.07 8.47 15.91
N ASN A 97 6.69 7.66 14.92
CA ASN A 97 6.16 6.33 15.19
C ASN A 97 7.33 5.38 15.55
N PRO A 98 7.06 4.27 16.26
CA PRO A 98 8.06 3.24 16.47
C PRO A 98 8.75 2.83 15.16
N ALA A 99 10.07 2.63 15.18
CA ALA A 99 10.88 2.39 13.97
C ALA A 99 10.40 1.16 13.19
N GLU A 100 9.96 0.13 13.88
CA GLU A 100 9.40 -1.10 13.31
C GLU A 100 8.10 -0.87 12.53
N LEU A 101 7.31 0.15 12.92
CA LEU A 101 6.05 0.49 12.27
C LEU A 101 6.21 1.49 11.12
N GLU A 102 7.34 2.17 10.98
CA GLU A 102 7.57 3.16 9.91
C GLU A 102 7.45 2.60 8.49
N ARG A 103 7.41 1.29 8.35
CA ARG A 103 7.27 0.59 7.06
C ARG A 103 6.04 -0.30 7.01
N THR A 104 5.11 -0.06 7.91
CA THR A 104 3.86 -0.84 7.95
C THR A 104 3.15 -0.83 6.60
N GLU A 105 2.46 -1.90 6.31
CA GLU A 105 1.62 -2.03 5.12
C GLU A 105 0.23 -1.40 5.32
N ASP A 106 -0.21 -1.26 6.57
CA ASP A 106 -1.46 -0.59 6.93
C ASP A 106 -1.18 0.62 7.82
N LEU A 107 -1.45 1.80 7.28
CA LEU A 107 -1.30 3.07 8.00
C LEU A 107 -2.22 3.18 9.21
N ALA A 108 -3.34 2.46 9.23
CA ALA A 108 -4.24 2.45 10.39
C ALA A 108 -3.61 1.82 11.64
N SER A 109 -2.53 1.06 11.49
CA SER A 109 -1.76 0.50 12.61
C SER A 109 -0.81 1.48 13.29
N LEU A 110 -0.60 2.68 12.70
CA LEU A 110 0.32 3.68 13.24
C LEU A 110 -0.28 4.38 14.46
N PRO A 111 0.47 4.50 15.57
CA PRO A 111 0.06 5.28 16.74
C PRO A 111 -0.17 6.78 16.44
N HIS A 112 0.65 7.35 15.57
CA HIS A 112 0.57 8.73 15.14
C HIS A 112 0.27 8.80 13.64
N LEU A 113 -0.87 9.43 13.28
CA LEU A 113 -1.40 9.52 11.90
C LEU A 113 -1.35 10.96 11.35
N GLY A 114 -0.42 11.79 11.82
CA GLY A 114 -0.21 13.12 11.25
C GLY A 114 0.38 13.07 9.83
N GLY A 115 0.26 14.17 9.09
CA GLY A 115 0.78 14.25 7.72
C GLY A 115 2.26 13.90 7.61
N GLN A 116 3.04 14.28 8.62
CA GLN A 116 4.49 14.02 8.70
C GLN A 116 4.79 12.51 8.74
N GLN A 117 4.09 11.79 9.62
CA GLN A 117 4.26 10.34 9.80
C GLN A 117 3.80 9.58 8.56
N LEU A 118 2.68 9.98 7.97
CA LEU A 118 2.15 9.38 6.74
C LEU A 118 3.13 9.58 5.58
N LEU A 119 3.62 10.80 5.36
CA LEU A 119 4.59 11.10 4.31
C LEU A 119 5.90 10.33 4.49
N ARG A 120 6.41 10.22 5.73
CA ARG A 120 7.61 9.43 6.02
C ARG A 120 7.38 7.95 5.70
N THR A 121 6.30 7.35 6.20
CA THR A 121 5.99 5.94 5.96
C THR A 121 5.82 5.65 4.47
N LEU A 122 5.03 6.46 3.76
CA LEU A 122 4.84 6.33 2.32
C LEU A 122 6.15 6.51 1.54
N GLY A 123 6.97 7.51 1.92
CA GLY A 123 8.28 7.73 1.31
C GLY A 123 9.25 6.57 1.51
N LEU A 124 9.30 5.98 2.73
CA LEU A 124 10.13 4.80 3.02
C LEU A 124 9.69 3.57 2.21
N ARG A 125 8.40 3.36 2.06
CA ARG A 125 7.83 2.27 1.23
C ARG A 125 8.09 2.51 -0.25
N PHE A 126 7.86 3.73 -0.74
CA PHE A 126 8.06 4.10 -2.14
C PHE A 126 9.49 3.88 -2.63
N ARG A 127 10.49 4.25 -1.82
CA ARG A 127 11.92 4.02 -2.13
C ARG A 127 12.25 2.54 -2.34
N ARG A 128 11.45 1.62 -1.79
CA ARG A 128 11.58 0.16 -1.96
C ARG A 128 10.70 -0.41 -3.07
N GLY A 129 10.00 0.44 -3.82
CA GLY A 129 9.07 0.02 -4.86
C GLY A 129 7.72 -0.47 -4.33
N ALA A 130 7.45 -0.35 -3.02
CA ALA A 130 6.15 -0.65 -2.43
C ALA A 130 5.21 0.54 -2.62
N ILE A 131 4.56 0.59 -3.78
CA ILE A 131 3.69 1.71 -4.18
C ILE A 131 2.27 1.61 -3.61
N TYR A 132 1.89 0.47 -3.08
CA TYR A 132 0.59 0.22 -2.48
C TYR A 132 0.69 0.17 -0.97
N THR A 133 -0.24 0.86 -0.28
CA THR A 133 -0.31 0.91 1.17
C THR A 133 -1.77 1.00 1.57
N THR A 134 -2.22 0.21 2.54
CA THR A 134 -3.59 0.29 3.04
C THR A 134 -3.72 1.37 4.11
N CYS A 135 -4.93 1.89 4.25
CA CYS A 135 -5.35 2.69 5.40
C CYS A 135 -6.76 2.22 5.76
N GLY A 136 -6.86 1.22 6.61
CA GLY A 136 -8.10 0.50 6.86
C GLY A 136 -8.67 -0.08 5.56
N PRO A 137 -9.93 0.27 5.17
CA PRO A 137 -10.56 -0.26 3.95
C PRO A 137 -10.06 0.39 2.66
N SER A 138 -9.22 1.41 2.76
CA SER A 138 -8.75 2.18 1.60
C SER A 138 -7.37 1.71 1.15
N LEU A 139 -7.15 1.68 -0.16
CA LEU A 139 -5.84 1.42 -0.76
C LEU A 139 -5.26 2.72 -1.33
N LEU A 140 -4.09 3.10 -0.85
CA LEU A 140 -3.29 4.19 -1.39
C LEU A 140 -2.36 3.65 -2.47
N ALA A 141 -2.35 4.27 -3.65
CA ALA A 141 -1.47 3.93 -4.75
C ALA A 141 -0.62 5.15 -5.13
N LEU A 142 0.70 5.03 -5.03
CA LEU A 142 1.64 6.06 -5.44
C LEU A 142 2.09 5.81 -6.88
N ASN A 143 2.02 6.83 -7.72
CA ASN A 143 2.51 6.72 -9.10
C ASN A 143 4.05 6.65 -9.11
N PRO A 144 4.66 5.52 -9.53
CA PRO A 144 6.12 5.37 -9.52
C PRO A 144 6.79 6.03 -10.73
N TRP A 145 6.04 6.54 -11.72
CA TRP A 145 6.52 7.11 -12.98
C TRP A 145 7.48 6.17 -13.76
N ARG A 146 7.44 4.88 -13.47
CA ARG A 146 8.21 3.82 -14.11
C ARG A 146 7.48 2.49 -14.03
N PRO A 147 7.70 1.55 -14.94
CA PRO A 147 7.15 0.21 -14.81
C PRO A 147 7.76 -0.52 -13.60
N LEU A 148 6.91 -1.24 -12.87
CA LEU A 148 7.29 -2.11 -11.77
C LEU A 148 6.76 -3.53 -12.04
N PRO A 149 7.48 -4.59 -11.63
CA PRO A 149 7.08 -5.98 -11.85
C PRO A 149 6.01 -6.44 -10.84
N LEU A 150 4.92 -5.69 -10.73
CA LEU A 150 3.86 -5.92 -9.72
C LEU A 150 2.62 -6.62 -10.29
N TYR A 151 2.53 -6.83 -11.61
CA TYR A 151 1.30 -7.24 -12.29
C TYR A 151 1.44 -8.52 -13.10
N GLY A 152 2.40 -9.36 -12.73
CA GLY A 152 2.70 -10.62 -13.41
C GLY A 152 1.68 -11.74 -13.14
N ALA A 153 1.91 -12.89 -13.79
CA ALA A 153 1.04 -14.05 -13.66
C ALA A 153 0.94 -14.57 -12.21
N GLU A 154 2.04 -14.51 -11.46
CA GLU A 154 2.08 -14.92 -10.05
C GLU A 154 1.14 -14.07 -9.19
N GLN A 155 1.15 -12.75 -9.37
CA GLN A 155 0.27 -11.84 -8.64
C GLN A 155 -1.19 -12.04 -9.04
N LEU A 156 -1.47 -12.33 -10.30
CA LEU A 156 -2.82 -12.70 -10.75
C LEU A 156 -3.28 -14.03 -10.14
N GLN A 157 -2.40 -15.01 -10.05
CA GLN A 157 -2.73 -16.28 -9.40
C GLN A 157 -3.04 -16.08 -7.91
N ARG A 158 -2.24 -15.32 -7.20
CA ARG A 158 -2.53 -14.92 -5.80
C ARG A 158 -3.87 -14.19 -5.67
N CYS A 159 -4.24 -13.35 -6.64
CA CYS A 159 -5.55 -12.70 -6.67
C CYS A 159 -6.68 -13.73 -6.75
N ARG A 160 -6.57 -14.73 -7.62
CA ARG A 160 -7.55 -15.83 -7.75
C ARG A 160 -7.67 -16.61 -6.44
N ASP A 161 -6.54 -16.97 -5.85
CA ASP A 161 -6.50 -17.71 -4.58
C ASP A 161 -7.19 -16.93 -3.46
N HIS A 162 -6.97 -15.62 -3.38
CA HIS A 162 -7.63 -14.75 -2.41
C HIS A 162 -9.12 -14.53 -2.69
N ALA A 163 -9.54 -14.50 -3.95
CA ALA A 163 -10.95 -14.42 -4.29
C ALA A 163 -11.72 -15.69 -3.85
N ALA A 164 -11.06 -16.84 -3.89
CA ALA A 164 -11.59 -18.13 -3.48
C ALA A 164 -11.46 -18.43 -1.98
N ALA A 165 -10.45 -17.86 -1.30
CA ALA A 165 -10.13 -18.14 0.09
C ALA A 165 -10.87 -17.24 1.08
N THR A 166 -11.32 -17.81 2.20
CA THR A 166 -12.10 -17.10 3.23
C THR A 166 -11.26 -16.49 4.37
N ALA A 167 -9.95 -16.71 4.45
CA ALA A 167 -9.23 -16.57 5.72
C ALA A 167 -7.95 -15.71 5.74
N ALA A 168 -7.40 -15.22 4.65
CA ALA A 168 -6.15 -14.45 4.70
C ALA A 168 -6.36 -12.97 4.31
N THR A 169 -5.80 -12.05 5.09
CA THR A 169 -5.70 -10.64 4.68
C THR A 169 -4.71 -10.55 3.52
N PRO A 170 -5.15 -10.17 2.32
CA PRO A 170 -4.26 -10.06 1.18
C PRO A 170 -3.30 -8.88 1.37
N PRO A 171 -2.08 -8.94 0.79
CA PRO A 171 -1.15 -7.83 0.82
C PRO A 171 -1.75 -6.59 0.16
N ALA A 172 -1.25 -5.40 0.53
CA ALA A 172 -1.67 -4.14 -0.08
C ALA A 172 -1.37 -4.14 -1.59
N HIS A 173 -2.39 -4.37 -2.39
CA HIS A 173 -2.30 -4.40 -3.85
C HIS A 173 -3.66 -4.14 -4.51
N ILE A 174 -3.66 -3.54 -5.70
CA ILE A 174 -4.92 -3.30 -6.43
C ILE A 174 -5.66 -4.61 -6.79
N PHE A 175 -4.94 -5.70 -6.99
CA PHE A 175 -5.53 -7.02 -7.22
C PHE A 175 -6.26 -7.57 -5.99
N ALA A 176 -5.79 -7.22 -4.78
CA ALA A 176 -6.48 -7.59 -3.54
C ALA A 176 -7.84 -6.89 -3.41
N VAL A 177 -7.94 -5.65 -3.90
CA VAL A 177 -9.23 -4.92 -3.97
C VAL A 177 -10.19 -5.64 -4.92
N ALA A 178 -9.72 -6.08 -6.10
CA ALA A 178 -10.52 -6.87 -7.03
C ALA A 178 -11.01 -8.19 -6.41
N ALA A 179 -10.09 -8.94 -5.78
CA ALA A 179 -10.41 -10.20 -5.12
C ALA A 179 -11.44 -10.03 -4.00
N ALA A 180 -11.29 -8.99 -3.17
CA ALA A 180 -12.23 -8.69 -2.10
C ALA A 180 -13.62 -8.33 -2.63
N ALA A 181 -13.70 -7.52 -3.69
CA ALA A 181 -14.97 -7.16 -4.33
C ALA A 181 -15.66 -8.39 -4.90
N LEU A 182 -14.97 -9.25 -5.65
CA LEU A 182 -15.53 -10.49 -6.20
C LEU A 182 -16.02 -11.44 -5.11
N ARG A 183 -15.24 -11.60 -4.03
CA ARG A 183 -15.65 -12.43 -2.90
C ARG A 183 -16.94 -11.92 -2.26
N LEU A 184 -17.08 -10.62 -2.03
CA LEU A 184 -18.28 -10.04 -1.45
C LEU A 184 -19.50 -10.21 -2.37
N VAL A 185 -19.34 -10.06 -3.68
CA VAL A 185 -20.39 -10.38 -4.66
C VAL A 185 -20.81 -11.85 -4.54
N ALA A 186 -19.82 -12.76 -4.47
CA ALA A 186 -20.08 -14.21 -4.42
C ALA A 186 -20.69 -14.68 -3.10
N THR A 187 -20.28 -14.10 -1.96
CA THR A 187 -20.73 -14.55 -0.63
C THR A 187 -21.97 -13.84 -0.13
N GLU A 188 -22.12 -12.57 -0.45
CA GLU A 188 -23.21 -11.73 0.07
C GLU A 188 -24.26 -11.42 -1.02
N GLY A 189 -23.98 -11.70 -2.28
CA GLY A 189 -24.86 -11.33 -3.42
C GLY A 189 -25.05 -9.83 -3.59
N SER A 190 -24.21 -9.02 -2.93
CA SER A 190 -24.35 -7.57 -2.91
C SER A 190 -23.49 -6.89 -3.99
N GLU A 191 -24.04 -5.88 -4.64
CA GLU A 191 -23.29 -5.06 -5.59
C GLU A 191 -22.10 -4.39 -4.92
N GLN A 192 -20.96 -4.35 -5.62
CA GLN A 192 -19.74 -3.71 -5.13
C GLN A 192 -19.36 -2.54 -6.03
N THR A 193 -18.98 -1.44 -5.42
CA THR A 193 -18.48 -0.25 -6.12
C THR A 193 -17.05 0.05 -5.70
N VAL A 194 -16.13 0.14 -6.67
CA VAL A 194 -14.76 0.58 -6.44
C VAL A 194 -14.59 1.98 -6.99
N VAL A 195 -14.26 2.92 -6.11
CA VAL A 195 -14.03 4.33 -6.47
C VAL A 195 -12.54 4.59 -6.57
N VAL A 196 -12.09 5.12 -7.71
CA VAL A 196 -10.70 5.54 -7.95
C VAL A 196 -10.66 7.06 -8.00
N SER A 197 -9.97 7.69 -7.05
CA SER A 197 -9.86 9.15 -6.92
C SER A 197 -8.38 9.57 -6.87
N GLY A 198 -8.11 10.82 -7.20
CA GLY A 198 -6.76 11.41 -7.17
C GLY A 198 -6.63 12.56 -8.16
N GLU A 199 -5.57 13.33 -8.03
CA GLU A 199 -5.25 14.46 -8.91
C GLU A 199 -4.87 14.02 -10.33
N SER A 200 -4.72 15.00 -11.23
CA SER A 200 -4.21 14.74 -12.58
C SER A 200 -2.79 14.16 -12.49
N GLY A 201 -2.51 13.11 -13.27
CA GLY A 201 -1.22 12.43 -13.24
C GLY A 201 -1.04 11.42 -12.08
N ALA A 202 -2.00 11.28 -11.17
CA ALA A 202 -1.91 10.35 -10.03
C ALA A 202 -1.90 8.86 -10.42
N GLY A 203 -2.23 8.51 -11.66
CA GLY A 203 -2.28 7.12 -12.13
C GLY A 203 -3.66 6.47 -12.08
N LYS A 204 -4.74 7.25 -11.97
CA LYS A 204 -6.13 6.72 -11.92
C LYS A 204 -6.45 5.73 -13.04
N THR A 205 -6.16 6.11 -14.28
CA THR A 205 -6.42 5.28 -15.46
C THR A 205 -5.63 3.97 -15.41
N GLU A 206 -4.37 4.01 -15.00
CA GLU A 206 -3.55 2.80 -14.85
C GLU A 206 -4.10 1.92 -13.73
N THR A 207 -4.45 2.49 -12.58
CA THR A 207 -5.08 1.77 -11.46
C THR A 207 -6.37 1.09 -11.88
N SER A 208 -7.25 1.80 -12.60
CA SER A 208 -8.51 1.22 -13.13
C SER A 208 -8.22 0.08 -14.12
N ARG A 209 -7.25 0.25 -15.01
CA ARG A 209 -6.83 -0.79 -15.96
C ARG A 209 -6.34 -2.05 -15.25
N ARG A 210 -5.54 -1.90 -14.19
CA ARG A 210 -5.06 -3.03 -13.39
C ARG A 210 -6.18 -3.71 -12.59
N LEU A 211 -7.10 -2.93 -12.07
CA LEU A 211 -8.30 -3.48 -11.41
C LEU A 211 -9.11 -4.34 -12.38
N LEU A 212 -9.42 -3.83 -13.57
CA LEU A 212 -10.17 -4.57 -14.61
C LEU A 212 -9.41 -5.82 -15.08
N GLN A 213 -8.10 -5.74 -15.22
CA GLN A 213 -7.25 -6.90 -15.53
C GLN A 213 -7.41 -8.01 -14.49
N ALA A 214 -7.40 -7.65 -13.20
CA ALA A 214 -7.56 -8.62 -12.12
C ALA A 214 -8.98 -9.21 -12.09
N LEU A 215 -10.01 -8.38 -12.25
CA LEU A 215 -11.40 -8.84 -12.30
C LEU A 215 -11.60 -9.84 -13.45
N ALA A 216 -11.15 -9.51 -14.66
CA ALA A 216 -11.22 -10.41 -15.82
C ALA A 216 -10.47 -11.72 -15.58
N ALA A 217 -9.26 -11.66 -14.98
CA ALA A 217 -8.48 -12.85 -14.70
C ALA A 217 -9.14 -13.76 -13.65
N CYS A 218 -9.78 -13.19 -12.63
CA CYS A 218 -10.46 -13.94 -11.58
C CYS A 218 -11.80 -14.52 -12.01
N THR A 219 -12.45 -13.95 -13.04
CA THR A 219 -13.74 -14.43 -13.56
C THR A 219 -13.60 -15.34 -14.78
N ALA A 220 -12.43 -15.38 -15.41
CA ALA A 220 -12.17 -16.28 -16.53
C ALA A 220 -12.29 -17.74 -16.07
N PRO A 221 -12.92 -18.63 -16.86
CA PRO A 221 -12.90 -20.07 -16.60
C PRO A 221 -11.45 -20.54 -16.45
N VAL A 222 -11.18 -21.35 -15.43
CA VAL A 222 -9.91 -22.07 -15.37
C VAL A 222 -9.94 -23.04 -16.53
N GLU A 223 -9.14 -22.79 -17.56
CA GLU A 223 -8.87 -23.82 -18.56
C GLU A 223 -8.16 -24.95 -17.80
N THR A 224 -8.94 -25.94 -17.40
CA THR A 224 -8.38 -27.24 -17.00
C THR A 224 -7.67 -27.74 -18.23
N ALA A 225 -6.35 -27.87 -18.16
CA ALA A 225 -5.58 -28.63 -19.10
C ALA A 225 -5.99 -30.11 -18.99
N GLU A 226 -7.23 -30.42 -19.41
CA GLU A 226 -7.66 -31.77 -19.61
C GLU A 226 -7.27 -32.19 -21.01
N GLY A 227 -6.26 -33.05 -21.02
CA GLY A 227 -6.20 -34.22 -21.85
C GLY A 227 -6.16 -34.02 -23.33
N GLY A 228 -5.00 -33.69 -23.84
CA GLY A 228 -4.59 -34.32 -25.07
C GLY A 228 -4.34 -35.81 -24.84
N VAL A 229 -5.39 -36.59 -24.48
CA VAL A 229 -5.29 -38.05 -24.54
C VAL A 229 -5.54 -38.44 -25.98
N GLY A 230 -4.45 -38.96 -26.54
CA GLY A 230 -4.25 -39.58 -27.78
C GLY A 230 -5.47 -40.26 -28.39
N GLY A 231 -5.76 -39.89 -29.61
CA GLY A 231 -6.48 -40.71 -30.54
C GLY A 231 -5.69 -41.99 -30.76
N GLY A 232 -6.22 -43.06 -30.24
CA GLY A 232 -5.70 -44.40 -30.41
C GLY A 232 -5.57 -44.78 -31.86
N GLY A 233 -4.43 -45.37 -32.15
CA GLY A 233 -4.21 -46.12 -33.36
C GLY A 233 -5.24 -47.25 -33.54
N GLY A 234 -5.97 -47.19 -34.60
CA GLY A 234 -6.77 -48.33 -35.07
C GLY A 234 -5.85 -49.27 -35.81
N ASP A 235 -5.54 -50.37 -35.17
CA ASP A 235 -4.97 -51.53 -35.85
C ASP A 235 -6.06 -52.12 -36.74
N GLY A 236 -5.85 -52.03 -38.06
CA GLY A 236 -6.63 -52.70 -39.05
C GLY A 236 -5.87 -53.88 -39.61
N GLU A 237 -6.01 -55.03 -39.00
CA GLU A 237 -5.72 -56.29 -39.67
C GLU A 237 -6.77 -56.56 -40.74
N GLY A 238 -6.37 -57.00 -41.87
CA GLY A 238 -7.16 -57.61 -42.94
C GLY A 238 -6.25 -57.93 -44.10
N GLY A 239 -5.80 -59.08 -44.27
CA GLY A 239 -6.53 -60.26 -44.71
C GLY A 239 -6.20 -60.51 -46.19
N GLY A 240 -5.36 -61.49 -46.45
CA GLY A 240 -5.28 -62.52 -47.40
C GLY A 240 -5.66 -62.23 -48.86
N GLY A 241 -4.88 -62.69 -49.73
CA GLY A 241 -5.21 -62.82 -51.11
C GLY A 241 -4.10 -63.45 -51.94
N ASP A 242 -4.13 -64.72 -51.94
CA ASP A 242 -3.29 -65.58 -52.85
C ASP A 242 -3.48 -65.20 -54.30
N GLY A 243 -2.48 -65.39 -55.15
CA GLY A 243 -2.58 -65.28 -56.56
C GLY A 243 -1.32 -65.71 -57.31
N GLU A 244 -1.33 -66.98 -57.60
CA GLU A 244 -0.34 -67.69 -58.44
C GLU A 244 -0.22 -67.06 -59.84
N GLY A 245 0.89 -67.46 -60.52
CA GLY A 245 1.00 -67.61 -61.93
C GLY A 245 2.11 -66.82 -62.60
N GLY A 246 3.26 -67.38 -62.88
CA GLY A 246 3.53 -68.17 -64.11
C GLY A 246 4.29 -67.32 -65.14
N GLY A 247 5.46 -67.75 -65.48
CA GLY A 247 6.20 -67.29 -66.63
C GLY A 247 7.67 -67.28 -66.41
#